data_a3dabd7f62eb414f8a5b19a1980fc155
#
_entry.id   a3dabd7f62eb414f8a5b19a1980fc155
#
_cell.length_a   1.000
_cell.length_b   1.000
_cell.length_c   1.000
_cell.angle_alpha   90.00
_cell.angle_beta   90.00
_cell.angle_gamma   90.00
#
_symmetry.space_group_name_H-M   'P 1'
#
loop_
_entity.id
_entity.type
_entity.pdbx_description
1 polymer ?
#
loop_
_entity_poly.entity_id
_entity_poly.type
_entity_poly.pdbx_seq_one_letter_code
_entity_poly.pdbx_strand_id
1 'polypeptide(L)'
;MLALEFLFYFLRQFFSSDAENAMRELAMNKQLATFQAQMIDRKIPRPKVTKQFHEFWIFLSQNFDCWKEVLVMFKPDTVLGWNRRRFKNYWRQKSQGRPNVSREVIAKIKQIHRENPTLSPEKIHERLVDMNIYDAPAPNTIAKYIKCKRKPPTERQRQSWLTFLRNEAKGIWAIDFATVVTLKFEVLYVLFVVSHDRRRIEHFAVTAQPSGKWVAQQMRNATPYGRQPKYLIHDNDPVLTCRFFQGFLVRLGIISKRITPRSPWQNGVAERLIGIVRRELFDHVILLNEKHLTVLLKEYVEYYNNVRTHQALDGGTPIKREPPPGTWARDTVLKAKPILGGLYHSYEKRSRDEVA
;
A
#
# COMPACT_ATOMS: atom_id res chain seq x y z
N MET A 1 30.74 39.35 15.07
CA MET A 1 30.52 39.66 16.48
C MET A 1 29.99 38.45 17.25
N LEU A 2 28.86 37.85 16.92
CA LEU A 2 28.28 36.71 17.65
C LEU A 2 29.19 35.48 17.83
N ALA A 3 30.02 35.12 16.84
CA ALA A 3 30.94 33.99 16.97
C ALA A 3 32.06 34.19 17.98
N LEU A 4 32.57 35.41 18.10
CA LEU A 4 33.58 35.80 19.10
C LEU A 4 32.98 35.85 20.51
N GLU A 5 31.73 36.30 20.66
CA GLU A 5 31.03 36.27 21.94
C GLU A 5 30.78 34.84 22.38
N PHE A 6 30.38 33.93 21.48
CA PHE A 6 30.21 32.50 21.77
C PHE A 6 31.52 31.85 22.21
N LEU A 7 32.61 32.13 21.52
CA LEU A 7 33.93 31.63 21.87
C LEU A 7 34.37 32.14 23.25
N PHE A 8 34.10 33.41 23.54
CA PHE A 8 34.40 34.01 24.85
C PHE A 8 33.59 33.39 25.99
N TYR A 9 32.25 33.16 25.78
CA TYR A 9 31.43 32.47 26.77
C TYR A 9 31.83 31.01 26.96
N PHE A 10 32.20 30.32 25.89
CA PHE A 10 32.71 28.95 25.95
C PHE A 10 34.02 28.84 26.72
N LEU A 11 34.99 29.69 26.44
CA LEU A 11 36.28 29.73 27.17
C LEU A 11 36.10 30.12 28.64
N ARG A 12 35.19 31.04 28.95
CA ARG A 12 34.89 31.45 30.32
C ARG A 12 34.33 30.30 31.17
N GLN A 13 33.63 29.32 30.54
CA GLN A 13 33.06 28.18 31.23
C GLN A 13 34.14 27.22 31.76
N PHE A 14 35.30 27.18 31.13
CA PHE A 14 36.45 26.39 31.62
C PHE A 14 37.14 27.01 32.87
N PHE A 15 36.91 28.29 33.13
CA PHE A 15 37.55 29.01 34.25
C PHE A 15 36.59 29.29 35.42
N SER A 16 35.33 28.84 35.35
CA SER A 16 34.35 29.02 36.42
C SER A 16 34.19 27.75 37.24
N SER A 17 33.88 27.90 38.54
CA SER A 17 33.67 26.74 39.42
C SER A 17 32.38 25.97 39.02
N ASP A 18 32.35 24.65 39.26
CA ASP A 18 31.18 23.80 38.96
C ASP A 18 29.90 24.31 39.62
N ALA A 19 30.00 24.85 40.83
CA ALA A 19 28.85 25.42 41.56
C ALA A 19 28.29 26.68 40.88
N GLU A 20 29.15 27.54 40.34
CA GLU A 20 28.78 28.79 39.63
C GLU A 20 28.13 28.46 38.27
N ASN A 21 28.63 27.42 37.58
CA ASN A 21 28.06 26.91 36.35
C ASN A 21 26.68 26.30 36.58
N ALA A 22 26.51 25.48 37.62
CA ALA A 22 25.23 24.89 38.00
C ALA A 22 24.18 25.95 38.37
N MET A 23 24.55 27.01 39.09
CA MET A 23 23.66 28.14 39.44
C MET A 23 23.21 28.90 38.17
N ARG A 24 24.10 29.15 37.23
CA ARG A 24 23.77 29.80 35.96
C ARG A 24 22.88 28.97 35.10
N GLU A 25 23.15 27.68 35.04
CA GLU A 25 22.28 26.71 34.31
C GLU A 25 20.89 26.66 34.90
N LEU A 26 20.76 26.57 36.23
CA LEU A 26 19.48 26.58 36.92
C LEU A 26 18.71 27.88 36.65
N ALA A 27 19.38 29.04 36.71
CA ALA A 27 18.77 30.34 36.44
C ALA A 27 18.30 30.46 34.99
N MET A 28 19.07 29.96 34.00
CA MET A 28 18.68 29.94 32.59
C MET A 28 17.50 28.99 32.35
N ASN A 29 17.51 27.79 32.93
CA ASN A 29 16.45 26.84 32.82
C ASN A 29 15.11 27.38 33.38
N LYS A 30 15.16 28.10 34.50
CA LYS A 30 13.99 28.75 35.08
C LYS A 30 13.43 29.87 34.21
N GLN A 31 14.28 30.68 33.59
CA GLN A 31 13.85 31.72 32.64
C GLN A 31 13.24 31.10 31.39
N LEU A 32 13.86 30.04 30.82
CA LEU A 32 13.35 29.31 29.68
C LEU A 32 11.99 28.66 29.97
N ALA A 33 11.82 28.04 31.13
CA ALA A 33 10.55 27.46 31.55
C ALA A 33 9.42 28.51 31.65
N THR A 34 9.75 29.70 32.19
CA THR A 34 8.79 30.81 32.25
C THR A 34 8.41 31.29 30.84
N PHE A 35 9.38 31.39 29.95
CA PHE A 35 9.16 31.78 28.55
C PHE A 35 8.30 30.72 27.79
N GLN A 36 8.54 29.44 28.05
CA GLN A 36 7.74 28.36 27.49
C GLN A 36 6.30 28.37 27.98
N ALA A 37 6.07 28.59 29.28
CA ALA A 37 4.74 28.71 29.84
C ALA A 37 3.95 29.84 29.17
N GLN A 38 4.59 31.00 28.96
CA GLN A 38 3.98 32.14 28.27
C GLN A 38 3.68 31.86 26.79
N MET A 39 4.51 31.06 26.11
CA MET A 39 4.24 30.63 24.73
C MET A 39 3.09 29.62 24.64
N ILE A 40 2.99 28.70 25.59
CA ILE A 40 1.88 27.72 25.66
C ILE A 40 0.57 28.45 25.88
N ASP A 41 0.54 29.43 26.79
CA ASP A 41 -0.60 30.30 27.07
C ASP A 41 -0.94 31.27 25.92
N ARG A 42 -0.22 31.22 24.81
CA ARG A 42 -0.35 32.10 23.63
C ARG A 42 -0.17 33.59 23.93
N LYS A 43 0.40 33.98 25.07
CA LYS A 43 0.69 35.36 25.44
C LYS A 43 1.84 35.95 24.62
N ILE A 44 2.75 35.10 24.13
CA ILE A 44 3.90 35.51 23.30
C ILE A 44 3.90 34.68 22.02
N PRO A 45 4.09 35.31 20.83
CA PRO A 45 4.22 34.58 19.58
C PRO A 45 5.48 33.71 19.57
N ARG A 46 5.44 32.56 18.89
CA ARG A 46 6.61 31.68 18.76
C ARG A 46 7.79 32.42 18.14
N PRO A 47 9.00 32.32 18.73
CA PRO A 47 10.17 33.04 18.24
C PRO A 47 10.51 32.57 16.81
N LYS A 48 10.86 33.54 15.95
CA LYS A 48 11.34 33.26 14.60
C LYS A 48 12.75 32.71 14.68
N VAL A 49 12.94 31.51 14.18
CA VAL A 49 14.23 30.82 14.18
C VAL A 49 15.13 31.38 13.09
N THR A 50 16.31 31.86 13.45
CA THR A 50 17.29 32.44 12.51
C THR A 50 18.13 31.31 11.87
N LYS A 51 18.79 31.63 10.73
CA LYS A 51 19.71 30.70 10.07
C LYS A 51 20.89 30.33 10.99
N GLN A 52 21.40 31.28 11.74
CA GLN A 52 22.51 31.07 12.69
C GLN A 52 22.11 30.11 13.82
N PHE A 53 20.86 30.20 14.30
CA PHE A 53 20.33 29.29 15.29
C PHE A 53 20.24 27.85 14.77
N HIS A 54 19.82 27.67 13.51
CA HIS A 54 19.81 26.33 12.88
C HIS A 54 21.22 25.75 12.77
N GLU A 55 22.20 26.55 12.33
CA GLU A 55 23.58 26.12 12.15
C GLU A 55 24.22 25.75 13.49
N PHE A 56 23.96 26.51 14.55
CA PHE A 56 24.41 26.22 15.91
C PHE A 56 23.90 24.85 16.40
N TRP A 57 22.61 24.60 16.30
CA TRP A 57 22.05 23.33 16.75
C TRP A 57 22.45 22.14 15.88
N ILE A 58 22.64 22.34 14.59
CA ILE A 58 23.23 21.32 13.72
C ILE A 58 24.66 20.99 14.16
N PHE A 59 25.48 22.01 14.47
CA PHE A 59 26.82 21.81 14.96
C PHE A 59 26.85 21.05 16.29
N LEU A 60 26.02 21.43 17.25
CA LEU A 60 25.91 20.72 18.53
C LEU A 60 25.49 19.26 18.32
N SER A 61 24.51 18.99 17.44
CA SER A 61 24.02 17.64 17.17
C SER A 61 25.05 16.72 16.51
N GLN A 62 26.11 17.28 15.92
CA GLN A 62 27.18 16.54 15.26
C GLN A 62 28.40 16.29 16.14
N ASN A 63 28.59 17.11 17.17
CA ASN A 63 29.82 17.10 17.97
C ASN A 63 29.61 16.73 19.45
N PHE A 64 28.37 16.69 19.93
CA PHE A 64 28.08 16.44 21.35
C PHE A 64 26.91 15.44 21.49
N ASP A 65 27.10 14.36 22.22
CA ASP A 65 26.07 13.31 22.39
C ASP A 65 24.89 13.77 23.27
N CYS A 66 25.19 14.66 24.27
CA CYS A 66 24.20 15.18 25.21
C CYS A 66 23.29 16.31 24.66
N TRP A 67 23.44 16.70 23.38
CA TRP A 67 22.68 17.80 22.80
C TRP A 67 21.17 17.69 22.92
N LYS A 68 20.63 16.47 23.02
CA LYS A 68 19.19 16.20 23.15
C LYS A 68 18.64 16.62 24.52
N GLU A 69 19.45 16.49 25.55
CA GLU A 69 19.09 16.80 26.95
C GLU A 69 19.01 18.31 27.19
N VAL A 70 19.82 19.06 26.43
CA VAL A 70 19.88 20.52 26.52
C VAL A 70 18.84 21.23 25.66
N LEU A 71 18.11 20.47 24.85
CA LEU A 71 17.14 20.99 23.88
C LEU A 71 15.77 21.22 24.54
N VAL A 72 15.46 22.45 24.89
CA VAL A 72 14.21 22.81 25.61
C VAL A 72 13.09 23.28 24.67
N MET A 73 13.41 24.04 23.61
CA MET A 73 12.41 24.73 22.77
C MET A 73 11.89 23.91 21.59
N PHE A 74 12.62 22.92 21.15
CA PHE A 74 12.32 22.12 19.95
C PHE A 74 12.48 20.62 20.23
N LYS A 75 11.75 19.81 19.47
CA LYS A 75 11.94 18.36 19.52
C LYS A 75 13.25 17.99 18.80
N PRO A 76 13.99 16.96 19.25
CA PRO A 76 15.22 16.50 18.60
C PRO A 76 15.04 16.23 17.10
N ASP A 77 13.90 15.69 16.69
CA ASP A 77 13.55 15.44 15.28
C ASP A 77 13.53 16.71 14.42
N THR A 78 13.25 17.87 15.03
CA THR A 78 13.26 19.16 14.34
C THR A 78 14.68 19.54 13.93
N VAL A 79 15.64 19.38 14.84
CA VAL A 79 17.07 19.67 14.59
C VAL A 79 17.63 18.69 13.56
N LEU A 80 17.32 17.40 13.69
CA LEU A 80 17.69 16.38 12.70
C LEU A 80 17.08 16.68 11.32
N GLY A 81 15.85 17.20 11.29
CA GLY A 81 15.21 17.67 10.06
C GLY A 81 15.91 18.85 9.40
N TRP A 82 16.48 19.77 10.20
CA TRP A 82 17.31 20.87 9.68
C TRP A 82 18.61 20.35 9.08
N ASN A 83 19.29 19.43 9.74
CA ASN A 83 20.51 18.80 9.24
C ASN A 83 20.27 18.06 7.92
N ARG A 84 19.20 17.23 7.83
CA ARG A 84 18.80 16.54 6.60
C ARG A 84 18.53 17.52 5.45
N ARG A 85 17.84 18.64 5.71
CA ARG A 85 17.56 19.69 4.71
C ARG A 85 18.84 20.38 4.24
N ARG A 86 19.76 20.72 5.18
CA ARG A 86 21.07 21.30 4.86
C ARG A 86 21.89 20.37 3.97
N PHE A 87 21.99 19.09 4.34
CA PHE A 87 22.68 18.06 3.57
C PHE A 87 22.09 17.90 2.16
N LYS A 88 20.76 17.78 2.05
CA LYS A 88 20.07 17.71 0.77
C LYS A 88 20.31 18.93 -0.12
N ASN A 89 20.29 20.13 0.46
CA ASN A 89 20.56 21.37 -0.27
C ASN A 89 22.01 21.50 -0.72
N TYR A 90 22.95 21.13 0.14
CA TYR A 90 24.38 21.10 -0.19
C TYR A 90 24.65 20.20 -1.39
N TRP A 91 24.18 18.96 -1.35
CA TRP A 91 24.38 18.03 -2.45
C TRP A 91 23.62 18.44 -3.71
N ARG A 92 22.45 19.03 -3.58
CA ARG A 92 21.71 19.57 -4.73
C ARG A 92 22.45 20.73 -5.42
N GLN A 93 23.17 21.55 -4.66
CA GLN A 93 23.99 22.63 -5.22
C GLN A 93 25.28 22.10 -5.85
N LYS A 94 25.86 21.07 -5.25
CA LYS A 94 27.13 20.47 -5.69
C LYS A 94 26.96 19.45 -6.82
N SER A 95 25.82 18.79 -6.91
CA SER A 95 25.49 17.94 -8.05
C SER A 95 25.22 18.86 -9.26
N GLN A 96 26.16 18.93 -10.16
CA GLN A 96 25.87 19.36 -11.50
C GLN A 96 24.81 18.39 -12.03
N GLY A 97 23.58 18.87 -12.18
CA GLY A 97 22.48 18.04 -12.65
C GLY A 97 22.91 17.35 -13.95
N ARG A 98 22.39 16.13 -14.17
CA ARG A 98 22.58 15.42 -15.46
C ARG A 98 22.29 16.43 -16.60
N PRO A 99 23.12 16.50 -17.64
CA PRO A 99 22.91 17.45 -18.72
C PRO A 99 21.48 17.34 -19.25
N ASN A 100 20.84 18.48 -19.39
CA ASN A 100 19.45 18.51 -19.88
C ASN A 100 19.43 18.03 -21.32
N VAL A 101 18.46 17.20 -21.65
CA VAL A 101 18.17 16.81 -23.03
C VAL A 101 17.89 18.08 -23.85
N SER A 102 18.47 18.18 -25.06
CA SER A 102 18.31 19.37 -25.89
C SER A 102 16.82 19.65 -26.19
N ARG A 103 16.46 20.91 -26.35
CA ARG A 103 15.07 21.32 -26.64
C ARG A 103 14.57 20.70 -27.95
N GLU A 104 15.44 20.50 -28.91
CA GLU A 104 15.14 19.88 -30.18
C GLU A 104 14.75 18.41 -30.05
N VAL A 105 15.52 17.65 -29.28
CA VAL A 105 15.22 16.23 -29.01
C VAL A 105 13.91 16.10 -28.22
N ILE A 106 13.65 16.98 -27.25
CA ILE A 106 12.38 17.02 -26.54
C ILE A 106 11.20 17.31 -27.47
N ALA A 107 11.37 18.23 -28.43
CA ALA A 107 10.34 18.55 -29.43
C ALA A 107 10.03 17.32 -30.30
N LYS A 108 11.07 16.61 -30.78
CA LYS A 108 10.93 15.37 -31.56
C LYS A 108 10.23 14.26 -30.78
N ILE A 109 10.61 14.05 -29.50
CA ILE A 109 9.95 13.09 -28.61
C ILE A 109 8.44 13.39 -28.51
N LYS A 110 8.09 14.67 -28.29
CA LYS A 110 6.69 15.10 -28.19
C LYS A 110 5.94 14.95 -29.49
N GLN A 111 6.61 15.20 -30.63
CA GLN A 111 6.05 15.01 -31.96
C GLN A 111 5.73 13.54 -32.22
N ILE A 112 6.72 12.64 -32.06
CA ILE A 112 6.54 11.17 -32.21
C ILE A 112 5.40 10.68 -31.36
N HIS A 113 5.34 11.12 -30.10
CA HIS A 113 4.26 10.71 -29.18
C HIS A 113 2.88 11.27 -29.58
N ARG A 114 2.81 12.46 -30.14
CA ARG A 114 1.56 13.07 -30.63
C ARG A 114 1.02 12.32 -31.84
N GLU A 115 1.91 11.98 -32.77
CA GLU A 115 1.59 11.23 -33.97
C GLU A 115 1.27 9.75 -33.65
N ASN A 116 1.90 9.20 -32.64
CA ASN A 116 1.74 7.81 -32.22
C ASN A 116 1.47 7.69 -30.70
N PRO A 117 0.25 7.98 -30.22
CA PRO A 117 -0.05 8.06 -28.79
C PRO A 117 0.09 6.72 -28.02
N THR A 118 0.14 5.62 -28.74
CA THR A 118 0.23 4.25 -28.17
C THR A 118 1.67 3.74 -28.03
N LEU A 119 2.66 4.46 -28.59
CA LEU A 119 4.05 4.06 -28.49
C LEU A 119 4.55 4.15 -27.05
N SER A 120 5.23 3.09 -26.61
CA SER A 120 5.94 3.08 -25.32
C SER A 120 7.21 3.92 -25.39
N PRO A 121 7.76 4.39 -24.24
CA PRO A 121 9.03 5.10 -24.20
C PRO A 121 10.19 4.34 -24.87
N GLU A 122 10.20 3.02 -24.76
CA GLU A 122 11.20 2.15 -25.38
C GLU A 122 11.13 2.24 -26.90
N LYS A 123 9.93 2.14 -27.47
CA LYS A 123 9.72 2.25 -28.92
C LYS A 123 10.00 3.63 -29.46
N ILE A 124 9.79 4.68 -28.66
CA ILE A 124 10.18 6.03 -29.03
C ILE A 124 11.70 6.18 -29.01
N HIS A 125 12.38 5.55 -28.05
CA HIS A 125 13.84 5.50 -28.01
C HIS A 125 14.41 4.83 -29.27
N GLU A 126 13.93 3.63 -29.61
CA GLU A 126 14.30 2.91 -30.83
C GLU A 126 14.13 3.78 -32.08
N ARG A 127 12.99 4.47 -32.21
CA ARG A 127 12.74 5.41 -33.32
C ARG A 127 13.73 6.57 -33.39
N LEU A 128 14.12 7.13 -32.23
CA LEU A 128 15.12 8.19 -32.16
C LEU A 128 16.51 7.70 -32.57
N VAL A 129 16.84 6.47 -32.20
CA VAL A 129 18.11 5.81 -32.61
C VAL A 129 18.10 5.53 -34.12
N ASP A 130 17.00 5.00 -34.67
CA ASP A 130 16.84 4.76 -36.11
C ASP A 130 16.97 6.06 -36.94
N MET A 131 16.63 7.20 -36.35
CA MET A 131 16.82 8.52 -36.96
C MET A 131 18.25 9.08 -36.79
N ASN A 132 19.22 8.27 -36.33
CA ASN A 132 20.61 8.68 -36.07
C ASN A 132 20.75 9.89 -35.13
N ILE A 133 19.86 10.01 -34.15
CA ILE A 133 19.98 11.05 -33.13
C ILE A 133 20.93 10.55 -32.05
N TYR A 134 22.21 10.98 -32.15
CA TYR A 134 23.32 10.52 -31.29
C TYR A 134 23.06 10.74 -29.79
N ASP A 135 22.21 11.68 -29.39
CA ASP A 135 21.81 11.99 -28.00
C ASP A 135 20.42 11.45 -27.65
N ALA A 136 20.01 10.32 -28.22
CA ALA A 136 18.71 9.73 -27.88
C ALA A 136 18.65 9.40 -26.39
N PRO A 137 17.78 10.07 -25.61
CA PRO A 137 17.74 9.88 -24.17
C PRO A 137 17.15 8.51 -23.83
N ALA A 138 17.64 7.89 -22.75
CA ALA A 138 17.14 6.60 -22.27
C ALA A 138 15.62 6.59 -22.07
N PRO A 139 14.93 5.44 -22.23
CA PRO A 139 13.46 5.32 -22.12
C PRO A 139 12.85 5.94 -20.87
N ASN A 140 13.51 5.81 -19.71
CA ASN A 140 13.07 6.43 -18.45
C ASN A 140 13.11 7.97 -18.50
N THR A 141 13.98 8.56 -19.31
CA THR A 141 14.05 10.01 -19.53
C THR A 141 12.96 10.45 -20.50
N ILE A 142 12.74 9.68 -21.56
CA ILE A 142 11.65 9.89 -22.52
C ILE A 142 10.30 9.87 -21.80
N ALA A 143 10.08 8.92 -20.89
CA ALA A 143 8.86 8.81 -20.08
C ALA A 143 8.53 10.08 -19.28
N LYS A 144 9.52 10.91 -18.92
CA LYS A 144 9.32 12.19 -18.23
C LYS A 144 8.79 13.28 -19.17
N TYR A 145 9.15 13.24 -20.45
CA TYR A 145 8.74 14.23 -21.45
C TYR A 145 7.43 13.87 -22.16
N ILE A 146 7.20 12.59 -22.37
CA ILE A 146 5.89 12.09 -22.70
C ILE A 146 5.12 12.02 -21.40
N LYS A 147 4.45 13.07 -21.00
CA LYS A 147 3.46 12.97 -19.93
C LYS A 147 2.38 12.00 -20.41
N CYS A 148 2.64 10.71 -20.30
CA CYS A 148 1.61 9.71 -20.21
C CYS A 148 0.86 9.92 -18.89
N LYS A 149 0.21 11.04 -18.73
CA LYS A 149 -1.04 11.08 -18.01
C LYS A 149 -1.95 10.23 -18.89
N ARG A 150 -1.99 8.92 -18.61
CA ARG A 150 -3.11 8.12 -19.07
C ARG A 150 -4.30 8.88 -18.57
N LYS A 151 -5.02 9.50 -19.48
CA LYS A 151 -6.30 10.10 -19.15
C LYS A 151 -7.06 8.99 -18.45
N PRO A 152 -7.60 9.22 -17.25
CA PRO A 152 -8.49 8.25 -16.66
C PRO A 152 -9.46 7.81 -17.74
N PRO A 153 -9.87 6.54 -17.78
CA PRO A 153 -10.76 6.04 -18.81
C PRO A 153 -11.92 7.02 -18.96
N THR A 154 -12.25 7.39 -20.19
CA THR A 154 -13.38 8.28 -20.44
C THR A 154 -14.62 7.67 -19.81
N GLU A 155 -15.60 8.48 -19.42
CA GLU A 155 -16.87 7.98 -18.88
C GLU A 155 -17.49 6.89 -19.76
N ARG A 156 -17.40 7.04 -21.09
CA ARG A 156 -17.85 6.05 -22.06
C ARG A 156 -17.09 4.73 -21.94
N GLN A 157 -15.78 4.74 -21.69
CA GLN A 157 -14.99 3.51 -21.48
C GLN A 157 -15.29 2.87 -20.13
N ARG A 158 -15.52 3.67 -19.09
CA ARG A 158 -16.01 3.17 -17.78
C ARG A 158 -17.41 2.60 -17.90
N GLN A 159 -18.29 3.30 -18.61
CA GLN A 159 -19.67 2.89 -18.84
C GLN A 159 -19.73 1.55 -19.59
N SER A 160 -18.97 1.36 -20.64
CA SER A 160 -18.93 0.12 -21.40
C SER A 160 -18.41 -1.06 -20.59
N TRP A 161 -17.35 -0.85 -19.77
CA TRP A 161 -16.81 -1.87 -18.88
C TRP A 161 -17.79 -2.22 -17.74
N LEU A 162 -18.37 -1.22 -17.09
CA LEU A 162 -19.39 -1.42 -16.06
C LEU A 162 -20.64 -2.12 -16.61
N THR A 163 -21.06 -1.75 -17.80
CA THR A 163 -22.21 -2.40 -18.48
C THR A 163 -21.90 -3.87 -18.76
N PHE A 164 -20.71 -4.17 -19.30
CA PHE A 164 -20.26 -5.55 -19.50
C PHE A 164 -20.25 -6.34 -18.19
N LEU A 165 -19.65 -5.78 -17.13
CA LEU A 165 -19.62 -6.44 -15.82
C LEU A 165 -21.01 -6.70 -15.25
N ARG A 166 -21.94 -5.77 -15.39
CA ARG A 166 -23.33 -5.95 -14.91
C ARG A 166 -24.07 -7.03 -15.68
N ASN A 167 -23.96 -7.03 -17.00
CA ASN A 167 -24.69 -7.97 -17.86
C ASN A 167 -24.15 -9.40 -17.74
N GLU A 168 -22.83 -9.54 -17.56
CA GLU A 168 -22.16 -10.84 -17.55
C GLU A 168 -21.71 -11.28 -16.15
N ALA A 169 -22.08 -10.52 -15.09
CA ALA A 169 -21.55 -10.72 -13.73
C ALA A 169 -21.64 -12.17 -13.23
N LYS A 170 -22.74 -12.86 -13.55
CA LYS A 170 -22.97 -14.27 -13.16
C LYS A 170 -21.97 -15.23 -13.80
N GLY A 171 -21.49 -14.89 -15.00
CA GLY A 171 -20.54 -15.70 -15.76
C GLY A 171 -19.07 -15.24 -15.60
N ILE A 172 -18.78 -14.23 -14.77
CA ILE A 172 -17.43 -13.70 -14.61
C ILE A 172 -16.85 -14.14 -13.29
N TRP A 173 -15.67 -14.75 -13.36
CA TRP A 173 -14.79 -14.94 -12.20
C TRP A 173 -13.51 -14.11 -12.37
N ALA A 174 -12.89 -13.79 -11.25
CA ALA A 174 -11.59 -13.15 -11.19
C ALA A 174 -10.62 -14.07 -10.44
N ILE A 175 -9.37 -14.04 -10.85
CA ILE A 175 -8.29 -14.79 -10.21
C ILE A 175 -7.12 -13.85 -9.96
N ASP A 176 -6.51 -14.01 -8.79
CA ASP A 176 -5.38 -13.17 -8.38
C ASP A 176 -4.56 -13.83 -7.28
N PHE A 177 -3.30 -13.39 -7.14
CA PHE A 177 -2.39 -13.86 -6.12
C PHE A 177 -2.21 -12.83 -4.99
N ALA A 178 -2.25 -13.31 -3.76
CA ALA A 178 -1.72 -12.59 -2.61
C ALA A 178 -0.42 -13.23 -2.14
N THR A 179 0.55 -12.41 -1.75
CA THR A 179 1.79 -12.87 -1.14
C THR A 179 1.76 -12.63 0.35
N VAL A 180 2.23 -13.60 1.14
CA VAL A 180 2.39 -13.51 2.59
C VAL A 180 3.75 -14.09 2.99
N VAL A 181 4.26 -13.65 4.13
CA VAL A 181 5.55 -14.11 4.65
C VAL A 181 5.31 -14.88 5.95
N THR A 182 5.93 -16.03 6.08
CA THR A 182 5.88 -16.85 7.30
C THR A 182 6.85 -16.33 8.36
N LEU A 183 6.73 -16.84 9.60
CA LEU A 183 7.67 -16.57 10.69
C LEU A 183 9.13 -16.95 10.33
N LYS A 184 9.33 -17.91 9.43
CA LYS A 184 10.65 -18.31 8.91
C LYS A 184 11.10 -17.53 7.69
N PHE A 185 10.42 -16.40 7.36
CA PHE A 185 10.68 -15.57 6.17
C PHE A 185 10.48 -16.29 4.82
N GLU A 186 9.75 -17.41 4.81
CA GLU A 186 9.35 -18.06 3.57
C GLU A 186 8.19 -17.30 2.93
N VAL A 187 8.29 -17.03 1.63
CA VAL A 187 7.21 -16.37 0.88
C VAL A 187 6.23 -17.43 0.40
N LEU A 188 4.97 -17.29 0.79
CA LEU A 188 3.88 -18.12 0.31
C LEU A 188 2.96 -17.30 -0.60
N TYR A 189 2.46 -17.95 -1.63
CA TYR A 189 1.49 -17.41 -2.58
C TYR A 189 0.12 -18.01 -2.30
N VAL A 190 -0.86 -17.14 -2.15
CA VAL A 190 -2.26 -17.54 -1.99
C VAL A 190 -3.02 -17.16 -3.25
N LEU A 191 -3.49 -18.15 -3.98
CA LEU A 191 -4.38 -17.98 -5.11
C LEU A 191 -5.81 -17.81 -4.61
N PHE A 192 -6.50 -16.78 -5.08
CA PHE A 192 -7.92 -16.61 -4.87
C PHE A 192 -8.68 -16.65 -6.21
N VAL A 193 -9.77 -17.36 -6.23
CA VAL A 193 -10.75 -17.38 -7.32
C VAL A 193 -12.06 -16.85 -6.76
N VAL A 194 -12.58 -15.77 -7.31
CA VAL A 194 -13.76 -15.05 -6.79
C VAL A 194 -14.77 -14.79 -7.90
N SER A 195 -16.04 -15.03 -7.64
CA SER A 195 -17.14 -14.69 -8.56
C SER A 195 -17.50 -13.20 -8.48
N HIS A 196 -17.79 -12.58 -9.62
CA HIS A 196 -18.17 -11.16 -9.67
C HIS A 196 -19.59 -10.91 -9.18
N ASP A 197 -20.52 -11.82 -9.39
CA ASP A 197 -21.95 -11.64 -9.07
C ASP A 197 -22.14 -11.36 -7.57
N ARG A 198 -21.74 -12.31 -6.75
CA ARG A 198 -21.93 -12.23 -5.30
C ARG A 198 -20.65 -12.08 -4.51
N ARG A 199 -19.52 -11.89 -5.18
CA ARG A 199 -18.18 -11.77 -4.54
C ARG A 199 -17.81 -12.99 -3.71
N ARG A 200 -18.37 -14.14 -4.03
CA ARG A 200 -18.09 -15.40 -3.36
C ARG A 200 -16.68 -15.85 -3.69
N ILE A 201 -15.94 -16.27 -2.67
CA ILE A 201 -14.68 -16.98 -2.88
C ILE A 201 -15.05 -18.40 -3.31
N GLU A 202 -14.83 -18.70 -4.59
CA GLU A 202 -15.13 -20.01 -5.18
C GLU A 202 -14.04 -21.03 -4.84
N HIS A 203 -12.78 -20.58 -4.80
CA HIS A 203 -11.63 -21.40 -4.46
C HIS A 203 -10.47 -20.56 -3.91
N PHE A 204 -9.66 -21.18 -3.07
CA PHE A 204 -8.35 -20.67 -2.68
C PHE A 204 -7.35 -21.81 -2.63
N ALA A 205 -6.08 -21.51 -2.81
CA ALA A 205 -5.01 -22.47 -2.64
C ALA A 205 -3.71 -21.76 -2.25
N VAL A 206 -2.86 -22.45 -1.50
CA VAL A 206 -1.57 -21.94 -1.01
C VAL A 206 -0.44 -22.72 -1.66
N THR A 207 0.65 -22.06 -1.98
CA THR A 207 1.87 -22.71 -2.46
C THR A 207 3.09 -21.82 -2.26
N ALA A 208 4.27 -22.42 -2.07
CA ALA A 208 5.54 -21.70 -2.11
C ALA A 208 6.04 -21.50 -3.55
N GLN A 209 5.57 -22.31 -4.52
CA GLN A 209 6.05 -22.29 -5.90
C GLN A 209 4.90 -22.31 -6.91
N PRO A 210 4.31 -21.15 -7.22
CA PRO A 210 3.24 -21.04 -8.18
C PRO A 210 3.74 -21.38 -9.60
N SER A 211 3.01 -22.23 -10.31
CA SER A 211 3.27 -22.57 -11.70
C SER A 211 1.98 -22.66 -12.49
N GLY A 212 2.07 -22.48 -13.83
CA GLY A 212 0.89 -22.57 -14.69
C GLY A 212 0.19 -23.94 -14.64
N LYS A 213 0.94 -25.03 -14.39
CA LYS A 213 0.35 -26.38 -14.18
C LYS A 213 -0.41 -26.44 -12.86
N TRP A 214 0.17 -25.87 -11.82
CA TRP A 214 -0.46 -25.83 -10.50
C TRP A 214 -1.75 -24.98 -10.53
N VAL A 215 -1.72 -23.80 -11.15
CA VAL A 215 -2.93 -22.95 -11.30
C VAL A 215 -4.01 -23.66 -12.12
N ALA A 216 -3.64 -24.36 -13.20
CA ALA A 216 -4.60 -25.14 -13.98
C ALA A 216 -5.27 -26.24 -13.12
N GLN A 217 -4.52 -26.87 -12.22
CA GLN A 217 -5.09 -27.84 -11.28
C GLN A 217 -6.03 -27.14 -10.28
N GLN A 218 -5.66 -25.96 -9.76
CA GLN A 218 -6.54 -25.22 -8.85
C GLN A 218 -7.83 -24.76 -9.55
N MET A 219 -7.75 -24.32 -10.81
CA MET A 219 -8.94 -24.00 -11.59
C MET A 219 -9.83 -25.22 -11.82
N ARG A 220 -9.25 -26.40 -12.05
CA ARG A 220 -10.04 -27.64 -12.12
C ARG A 220 -10.77 -27.95 -10.82
N ASN A 221 -10.09 -27.73 -9.68
CA ASN A 221 -10.69 -27.89 -8.36
C ASN A 221 -11.81 -26.86 -8.09
N ALA A 222 -11.65 -25.62 -8.62
CA ALA A 222 -12.63 -24.55 -8.51
C ALA A 222 -13.89 -24.78 -9.36
N THR A 223 -13.79 -25.59 -10.42
CA THR A 223 -14.87 -25.82 -11.42
C THR A 223 -15.38 -27.26 -11.45
N PRO A 224 -15.84 -27.82 -10.31
CA PRO A 224 -16.41 -29.18 -10.33
C PRO A 224 -17.74 -29.21 -11.08
N TYR A 225 -17.97 -30.29 -11.84
CA TYR A 225 -19.27 -30.60 -12.43
C TYR A 225 -19.95 -29.49 -13.26
N GLY A 226 -19.18 -28.83 -14.14
CA GLY A 226 -19.76 -27.86 -15.10
C GLY A 226 -20.05 -26.47 -14.52
N ARG A 227 -19.61 -26.16 -13.32
CA ARG A 227 -19.69 -24.81 -12.72
C ARG A 227 -18.60 -23.86 -13.20
N GLN A 228 -18.24 -23.92 -14.48
CA GLN A 228 -17.20 -23.03 -15.02
C GLN A 228 -17.75 -21.63 -15.33
N PRO A 229 -16.95 -20.58 -15.11
CA PRO A 229 -17.30 -19.24 -15.56
C PRO A 229 -17.19 -19.15 -17.09
N LYS A 230 -17.93 -18.22 -17.69
CA LYS A 230 -17.77 -17.85 -19.10
C LYS A 230 -16.50 -17.04 -19.32
N TYR A 231 -16.18 -16.15 -18.37
CA TYR A 231 -15.03 -15.27 -18.43
C TYR A 231 -14.19 -15.39 -17.15
N LEU A 232 -12.86 -15.44 -17.31
CA LEU A 232 -11.91 -15.36 -16.21
C LEU A 232 -11.06 -14.10 -16.36
N ILE A 233 -11.25 -13.15 -15.44
CA ILE A 233 -10.43 -11.92 -15.39
C ILE A 233 -9.17 -12.21 -14.57
N HIS A 234 -8.02 -11.81 -15.10
CA HIS A 234 -6.75 -11.93 -14.40
C HIS A 234 -5.78 -10.79 -14.79
N ASP A 235 -4.79 -10.58 -13.97
CA ASP A 235 -3.72 -9.63 -14.22
C ASP A 235 -2.68 -10.16 -15.24
N ASN A 236 -1.56 -9.43 -15.36
CA ASN A 236 -0.48 -9.75 -16.27
C ASN A 236 0.59 -10.66 -15.64
N ASP A 237 0.28 -11.37 -14.55
CA ASP A 237 1.21 -12.29 -13.92
C ASP A 237 1.69 -13.35 -14.92
N PRO A 238 3.02 -13.63 -15.01
CA PRO A 238 3.59 -14.61 -15.94
C PRO A 238 2.98 -16.01 -15.78
N VAL A 239 2.62 -16.40 -14.55
CA VAL A 239 2.03 -17.72 -14.28
C VAL A 239 0.62 -17.82 -14.87
N LEU A 240 -0.17 -16.74 -14.79
CA LEU A 240 -1.55 -16.67 -15.32
C LEU A 240 -1.58 -16.45 -16.84
N THR A 241 -0.52 -15.86 -17.40
CA THR A 241 -0.44 -15.60 -18.84
C THR A 241 0.34 -16.68 -19.61
N CYS A 242 0.90 -17.67 -18.93
CA CYS A 242 1.68 -18.72 -19.57
C CYS A 242 0.85 -19.55 -20.55
N ARG A 243 1.50 -20.02 -21.61
CA ARG A 243 0.87 -20.80 -22.70
C ARG A 243 0.10 -22.03 -22.19
N PHE A 244 0.64 -22.69 -21.17
CA PHE A 244 0.00 -23.88 -20.60
C PHE A 244 -1.34 -23.58 -19.98
N PHE A 245 -1.41 -22.57 -19.09
CA PHE A 245 -2.64 -22.17 -18.40
C PHE A 245 -3.67 -21.61 -19.39
N GLN A 246 -3.25 -20.76 -20.32
CA GLN A 246 -4.15 -20.21 -21.34
C GLN A 246 -4.74 -21.34 -22.24
N GLY A 247 -3.95 -22.30 -22.65
CA GLY A 247 -4.42 -23.47 -23.41
C GLY A 247 -5.35 -24.36 -22.58
N PHE A 248 -5.18 -24.42 -21.26
CA PHE A 248 -6.07 -25.12 -20.36
C PHE A 248 -7.45 -24.43 -20.28
N LEU A 249 -7.49 -23.09 -20.14
CA LEU A 249 -8.74 -22.31 -20.11
C LEU A 249 -9.55 -22.50 -21.40
N VAL A 250 -8.89 -22.47 -22.55
CA VAL A 250 -9.55 -22.72 -23.86
C VAL A 250 -10.21 -24.09 -23.89
N ARG A 251 -9.54 -25.14 -23.39
CA ARG A 251 -10.11 -26.51 -23.33
C ARG A 251 -11.32 -26.60 -22.39
N LEU A 252 -11.38 -25.76 -21.37
CA LEU A 252 -12.55 -25.68 -20.50
C LEU A 252 -13.67 -24.76 -21.05
N GLY A 253 -13.48 -24.14 -22.21
CA GLY A 253 -14.43 -23.17 -22.76
C GLY A 253 -14.46 -21.84 -22.00
N ILE A 254 -13.45 -21.54 -21.16
CA ILE A 254 -13.35 -20.31 -20.39
C ILE A 254 -12.61 -19.25 -21.21
N ILE A 255 -13.25 -18.11 -21.42
CA ILE A 255 -12.65 -16.98 -22.12
C ILE A 255 -11.77 -16.18 -21.15
N SER A 256 -10.47 -16.24 -21.37
CA SER A 256 -9.50 -15.44 -20.61
C SER A 256 -9.64 -13.96 -20.94
N LYS A 257 -9.79 -13.13 -19.92
CA LYS A 257 -9.86 -11.66 -20.00
C LYS A 257 -8.72 -11.05 -19.21
N ARG A 258 -7.60 -10.85 -19.88
CA ARG A 258 -6.44 -10.19 -19.33
C ARG A 258 -6.71 -8.68 -19.14
N ILE A 259 -6.38 -8.14 -17.96
CA ILE A 259 -6.52 -6.70 -17.73
C ILE A 259 -5.51 -5.91 -18.57
N THR A 260 -5.89 -4.70 -18.95
CA THR A 260 -4.97 -3.79 -19.62
C THR A 260 -3.84 -3.40 -18.67
N PRO A 261 -2.58 -3.41 -19.10
CA PRO A 261 -1.46 -3.00 -18.26
C PRO A 261 -1.73 -1.65 -17.56
N ARG A 262 -1.48 -1.56 -16.27
CA ARG A 262 -1.75 -0.39 -15.41
C ARG A 262 -3.23 0.00 -15.30
N SER A 263 -4.14 -0.95 -15.40
CA SER A 263 -5.58 -0.74 -15.24
C SER A 263 -6.15 -1.62 -14.13
N PRO A 264 -5.72 -1.44 -12.86
CA PRO A 264 -6.11 -2.30 -11.74
C PRO A 264 -7.61 -2.35 -11.51
N TRP A 265 -8.33 -1.25 -11.80
CA TRP A 265 -9.81 -1.25 -11.66
C TRP A 265 -10.53 -2.35 -12.46
N GLN A 266 -9.87 -2.96 -13.45
CA GLN A 266 -10.45 -4.06 -14.24
C GLN A 266 -10.46 -5.38 -13.44
N ASN A 267 -9.59 -5.57 -12.45
CA ASN A 267 -9.58 -6.69 -11.51
C ASN A 267 -9.98 -6.26 -10.08
N GLY A 268 -10.70 -5.16 -9.95
CA GLY A 268 -11.02 -4.53 -8.67
C GLY A 268 -11.79 -5.42 -7.68
N VAL A 269 -12.41 -6.52 -8.11
CA VAL A 269 -13.08 -7.48 -7.20
C VAL A 269 -12.04 -8.34 -6.50
N ALA A 270 -11.08 -8.90 -7.23
CA ALA A 270 -10.02 -9.71 -6.64
C ALA A 270 -9.06 -8.87 -5.78
N GLU A 271 -8.64 -7.69 -6.26
CA GLU A 271 -7.79 -6.76 -5.50
C GLU A 271 -8.46 -6.34 -4.19
N ARG A 272 -9.75 -6.02 -4.22
CA ARG A 272 -10.50 -5.68 -3.02
C ARG A 272 -10.61 -6.85 -2.06
N LEU A 273 -10.84 -8.07 -2.57
CA LEU A 273 -10.85 -9.27 -1.76
C LEU A 273 -9.50 -9.45 -1.04
N ILE A 274 -8.38 -9.38 -1.77
CA ILE A 274 -7.04 -9.52 -1.20
C ILE A 274 -6.79 -8.45 -0.13
N GLY A 275 -7.20 -7.19 -0.39
CA GLY A 275 -7.10 -6.12 0.60
C GLY A 275 -7.96 -6.35 1.85
N ILE A 276 -9.12 -7.01 1.72
CA ILE A 276 -9.97 -7.40 2.85
C ILE A 276 -9.30 -8.53 3.63
N VAL A 277 -8.88 -9.61 2.97
CA VAL A 277 -8.22 -10.76 3.61
C VAL A 277 -6.96 -10.32 4.35
N ARG A 278 -6.18 -9.39 3.78
CA ARG A 278 -5.00 -8.86 4.42
C ARG A 278 -5.34 -8.18 5.74
N ARG A 279 -6.26 -7.21 5.72
CA ARG A 279 -6.66 -6.47 6.92
C ARG A 279 -7.42 -7.31 7.94
N GLU A 280 -8.19 -8.31 7.50
CA GLU A 280 -9.06 -9.06 8.39
C GLU A 280 -8.43 -10.37 8.88
N LEU A 281 -7.39 -10.90 8.20
CA LEU A 281 -6.72 -12.14 8.60
C LEU A 281 -5.21 -11.96 8.72
N PHE A 282 -4.51 -11.58 7.64
CA PHE A 282 -3.05 -11.65 7.63
C PHE A 282 -2.40 -10.66 8.60
N ASP A 283 -2.99 -9.50 8.83
CA ASP A 283 -2.47 -8.49 9.76
C ASP A 283 -2.70 -8.87 11.24
N HIS A 284 -3.48 -9.93 11.52
CA HIS A 284 -3.83 -10.37 12.87
C HIS A 284 -3.21 -11.69 13.29
N VAL A 285 -2.51 -12.39 12.40
CA VAL A 285 -1.99 -13.72 12.67
C VAL A 285 -0.51 -13.85 12.29
N ILE A 286 0.24 -14.59 13.08
CA ILE A 286 1.61 -14.99 12.75
C ILE A 286 1.55 -16.30 11.99
N LEU A 287 1.97 -16.28 10.72
CA LEU A 287 1.93 -17.41 9.83
C LEU A 287 3.13 -18.33 10.07
N LEU A 288 2.91 -19.58 10.43
CA LEU A 288 3.98 -20.52 10.73
C LEU A 288 4.48 -21.25 9.47
N ASN A 289 3.56 -21.77 8.67
CA ASN A 289 3.85 -22.54 7.46
C ASN A 289 2.62 -22.63 6.55
N GLU A 290 2.76 -23.26 5.38
CA GLU A 290 1.70 -23.45 4.37
C GLU A 290 0.46 -24.16 4.94
N LYS A 291 0.66 -25.22 5.74
CA LYS A 291 -0.47 -25.99 6.35
C LYS A 291 -1.27 -25.11 7.31
N HIS A 292 -0.58 -24.36 8.18
CA HIS A 292 -1.21 -23.44 9.11
C HIS A 292 -2.02 -22.37 8.37
N LEU A 293 -1.43 -21.74 7.33
CA LEU A 293 -2.11 -20.76 6.50
C LEU A 293 -3.35 -21.36 5.82
N THR A 294 -3.26 -22.59 5.32
CA THR A 294 -4.39 -23.29 4.66
C THR A 294 -5.55 -23.51 5.62
N VAL A 295 -5.27 -23.90 6.87
CA VAL A 295 -6.31 -24.09 7.91
C VAL A 295 -7.00 -22.77 8.22
N LEU A 296 -6.23 -21.70 8.46
CA LEU A 296 -6.78 -20.37 8.74
C LEU A 296 -7.62 -19.84 7.58
N LEU A 297 -7.14 -20.00 6.35
CA LEU A 297 -7.88 -19.56 5.16
C LEU A 297 -9.17 -20.38 4.95
N LYS A 298 -9.18 -21.67 5.26
CA LYS A 298 -10.39 -22.48 5.15
C LYS A 298 -11.47 -21.95 6.09
N GLU A 299 -11.14 -21.67 7.32
CA GLU A 299 -12.07 -21.11 8.31
C GLU A 299 -12.49 -19.68 7.94
N TYR A 300 -11.54 -18.85 7.46
CA TYR A 300 -11.82 -17.48 7.01
C TYR A 300 -12.75 -17.47 5.79
N VAL A 301 -12.54 -18.32 4.79
CA VAL A 301 -13.37 -18.39 3.58
C VAL A 301 -14.80 -18.84 3.93
N GLU A 302 -14.95 -19.75 4.89
CA GLU A 302 -16.26 -20.13 5.41
C GLU A 302 -16.96 -18.95 6.08
N TYR A 303 -16.24 -18.22 6.96
CA TYR A 303 -16.72 -16.97 7.56
C TYR A 303 -17.09 -15.93 6.50
N TYR A 304 -16.18 -15.66 5.55
CA TYR A 304 -16.37 -14.68 4.49
C TYR A 304 -17.61 -14.96 3.64
N ASN A 305 -17.80 -16.20 3.26
CA ASN A 305 -18.89 -16.59 2.38
C ASN A 305 -20.26 -16.70 3.08
N ASN A 306 -20.28 -17.09 4.37
CA ASN A 306 -21.53 -17.44 5.06
C ASN A 306 -21.94 -16.46 6.15
N VAL A 307 -21.00 -15.73 6.75
CA VAL A 307 -21.26 -14.91 7.96
C VAL A 307 -21.01 -13.44 7.72
N ARG A 308 -19.92 -13.13 7.03
CA ARG A 308 -19.48 -11.75 6.80
C ARG A 308 -20.47 -11.01 5.91
N THR A 309 -20.97 -9.88 6.41
CA THR A 309 -21.86 -8.99 5.65
C THR A 309 -21.09 -8.10 4.68
N HIS A 310 -21.68 -7.85 3.52
CA HIS A 310 -21.05 -7.04 2.46
C HIS A 310 -21.96 -5.86 2.07
N GLN A 311 -21.44 -4.65 2.19
CA GLN A 311 -22.17 -3.44 1.80
C GLN A 311 -22.66 -3.46 0.35
N ALA A 312 -21.87 -4.03 -0.58
CA ALA A 312 -22.24 -4.15 -1.98
C ALA A 312 -23.27 -5.26 -2.28
N LEU A 313 -23.68 -5.99 -1.26
CA LEU A 313 -24.77 -6.99 -1.29
C LEU A 313 -25.91 -6.54 -0.36
N ASP A 314 -26.04 -5.24 -0.12
CA ASP A 314 -27.05 -4.63 0.76
C ASP A 314 -27.04 -5.23 2.17
N GLY A 315 -25.84 -5.48 2.72
CA GLY A 315 -25.66 -6.12 4.02
C GLY A 315 -25.82 -7.66 3.99
N GLY A 316 -26.02 -8.26 2.82
CA GLY A 316 -26.10 -9.70 2.67
C GLY A 316 -24.73 -10.39 2.62
N THR A 317 -24.75 -11.72 2.66
CA THR A 317 -23.57 -12.60 2.54
C THR A 317 -23.41 -13.10 1.10
N PRO A 318 -22.19 -13.47 0.65
CA PRO A 318 -21.95 -14.08 -0.66
C PRO A 318 -22.84 -15.30 -0.92
N ILE A 319 -22.92 -16.22 0.03
CA ILE A 319 -23.91 -17.30 0.01
C ILE A 319 -25.17 -16.77 0.70
N LYS A 320 -26.28 -16.72 -0.03
CA LYS A 320 -27.55 -16.27 0.54
C LYS A 320 -27.94 -17.15 1.73
N ARG A 321 -28.11 -16.53 2.86
CA ARG A 321 -28.73 -17.13 4.03
C ARG A 321 -30.21 -16.75 4.01
N GLU A 322 -31.09 -17.73 4.17
CA GLU A 322 -32.44 -17.43 4.57
C GLU A 322 -32.42 -16.93 6.01
N PRO A 323 -33.10 -15.80 6.30
CA PRO A 323 -33.23 -15.37 7.67
C PRO A 323 -33.87 -16.47 8.49
N PRO A 324 -33.41 -16.75 9.71
CA PRO A 324 -34.03 -17.75 10.56
C PRO A 324 -35.50 -17.39 10.76
N PRO A 325 -36.42 -18.38 10.64
CA PRO A 325 -37.85 -18.14 10.81
C PRO A 325 -38.14 -17.61 12.24
N GLY A 326 -39.02 -16.64 12.33
CA GLY A 326 -39.55 -16.14 13.59
C GLY A 326 -39.07 -14.74 13.96
N THR A 327 -39.94 -14.03 14.65
CA THR A 327 -39.67 -12.72 15.30
C THR A 327 -38.81 -12.91 16.55
N TRP A 328 -38.12 -11.86 16.98
CA TRP A 328 -37.44 -11.84 18.27
C TRP A 328 -38.48 -12.04 19.38
N ALA A 329 -38.45 -13.19 20.02
CA ALA A 329 -39.18 -13.40 21.27
C ALA A 329 -38.35 -12.81 22.43
N ARG A 330 -39.01 -12.33 23.48
CA ARG A 330 -38.36 -11.73 24.67
C ARG A 330 -37.40 -12.71 25.38
N ASP A 331 -37.56 -14.01 25.14
CA ASP A 331 -36.78 -15.08 25.76
C ASP A 331 -35.64 -15.64 24.88
N THR A 332 -35.26 -14.88 23.84
CA THR A 332 -34.18 -15.31 22.91
C THR A 332 -32.81 -14.81 23.41
N VAL A 333 -31.86 -15.73 23.57
CA VAL A 333 -30.46 -15.43 23.91
C VAL A 333 -29.60 -15.55 22.68
N LEU A 334 -28.65 -14.61 22.50
CA LEU A 334 -27.61 -14.68 21.49
C LEU A 334 -26.44 -15.54 21.97
N LYS A 335 -26.18 -16.64 21.31
CA LYS A 335 -24.98 -17.43 21.51
C LYS A 335 -23.91 -17.04 20.49
N ALA A 336 -22.78 -16.54 20.97
CA ALA A 336 -21.62 -16.26 20.16
C ALA A 336 -20.84 -17.55 19.91
N LYS A 337 -20.55 -17.85 18.63
CA LYS A 337 -19.67 -18.95 18.22
C LYS A 337 -18.36 -18.35 17.70
N PRO A 338 -17.22 -18.61 18.34
CA PRO A 338 -15.94 -18.06 17.92
C PRO A 338 -15.51 -18.64 16.56
N ILE A 339 -14.85 -17.81 15.77
CA ILE A 339 -14.27 -18.10 14.46
C ILE A 339 -12.83 -17.58 14.48
N LEU A 340 -11.88 -18.30 13.91
CA LEU A 340 -10.44 -17.97 13.88
C LEU A 340 -9.88 -17.71 15.29
N GLY A 341 -10.15 -18.67 16.21
CA GLY A 341 -9.67 -18.56 17.59
C GLY A 341 -10.29 -17.42 18.41
N GLY A 342 -11.45 -16.86 17.96
CA GLY A 342 -12.13 -15.76 18.61
C GLY A 342 -11.87 -14.39 17.97
N LEU A 343 -11.14 -14.31 16.87
CA LEU A 343 -10.95 -13.07 16.10
C LEU A 343 -12.29 -12.55 15.58
N TYR A 344 -13.18 -13.44 15.17
CA TYR A 344 -14.56 -13.16 14.77
C TYR A 344 -15.53 -14.03 15.51
N HIS A 345 -16.81 -13.66 15.44
CA HIS A 345 -17.90 -14.46 16.03
C HIS A 345 -19.08 -14.51 15.07
N SER A 346 -19.70 -15.67 14.95
CA SER A 346 -21.05 -15.79 14.41
C SER A 346 -22.04 -15.84 15.58
N TYR A 347 -23.27 -15.41 15.34
CA TYR A 347 -24.31 -15.34 16.34
C TYR A 347 -25.48 -16.22 15.97
N GLU A 348 -25.88 -17.10 16.89
CA GLU A 348 -27.04 -17.95 16.74
C GLU A 348 -28.10 -17.57 17.79
N LYS A 349 -29.36 -17.60 17.39
CA LYS A 349 -30.48 -17.42 18.33
C LYS A 349 -30.76 -18.76 19.00
N ARG A 350 -30.88 -18.77 20.31
CA ARG A 350 -31.36 -19.92 21.07
C ARG A 350 -32.45 -19.48 22.04
N SER A 351 -33.41 -20.37 22.32
CA SER A 351 -34.33 -20.13 23.43
C SER A 351 -33.59 -20.21 24.77
N ARG A 352 -34.09 -19.51 25.78
CA ARG A 352 -33.50 -19.55 27.14
C ARG A 352 -33.48 -20.97 27.72
N ASP A 353 -34.48 -21.76 27.36
CA ASP A 353 -34.63 -23.14 27.82
C ASP A 353 -33.61 -24.14 27.21
N GLU A 354 -32.95 -23.77 26.09
CA GLU A 354 -31.85 -24.57 25.47
C GLU A 354 -30.46 -24.23 26.01
N VAL A 355 -30.34 -23.22 26.87
CA VAL A 355 -29.06 -22.73 27.41
C VAL A 355 -28.93 -23.06 28.92
N ALA A 356 -30.01 -23.43 29.57
CA ALA A 356 -30.03 -23.96 30.93
C ALA A 356 -29.76 -25.49 30.91
#